data_a44895cd00d951ae3f4eca811f48c2f1
#
_entry.id   a44895cd00d951ae3f4eca811f48c2f1
#
_cell.length_a   1.000
_cell.length_b   1.000
_cell.length_c   1.000
_cell.angle_alpha   90.00
_cell.angle_beta   90.00
_cell.angle_gamma   90.00
#
_symmetry.space_group_name_H-M   'P 1'
#
loop_
_entity.id
_entity.type
_entity.pdbx_description
1 polymer ?
#
loop_
_entity_poly.entity_id
_entity_poly.type
_entity_poly.pdbx_seq_one_letter_code
_entity_poly.pdbx_strand_id
1 'polypeptide(L)'
;YIHGKTGIDIHPAASIGRSFFIDHGTGVVIGATAVIGNDVKIYQGVTLGALQVDKSLANVKRHPTIEDNCILYANSTILGGRTVVGHDSVIGGNSWLTESVPPFSIVLHQSQVKVRTKPFEEPVNFVI
;
A
#
# COMPACT_ATOMS: atom_id res chain seq x y z
N TYR A 1 -2.24 13.43 15.99
CA TYR A 1 -1.48 13.09 17.21
C TYR A 1 -0.79 11.73 17.10
N ILE A 2 -1.53 10.69 16.73
CA ILE A 2 -0.98 9.33 16.61
C ILE A 2 0.08 9.26 15.52
N HIS A 3 -0.16 9.91 14.38
CA HIS A 3 0.82 9.97 13.29
C HIS A 3 2.16 10.59 13.76
N GLY A 4 2.09 11.70 14.49
CA GLY A 4 3.30 12.35 15.01
C GLY A 4 4.07 11.49 16.00
N LYS A 5 3.41 10.54 16.68
CA LYS A 5 4.05 9.64 17.65
C LYS A 5 4.58 8.36 17.03
N THR A 6 3.91 7.83 16.01
CA THR A 6 4.18 6.49 15.50
C THR A 6 4.66 6.46 14.03
N GLY A 7 4.42 7.53 13.28
CA GLY A 7 4.62 7.55 11.84
C GLY A 7 3.59 6.73 11.07
N ILE A 8 2.47 6.39 11.71
CA ILE A 8 1.36 5.64 11.11
C ILE A 8 0.20 6.59 10.89
N ASP A 9 -0.29 6.66 9.65
CA ASP A 9 -1.37 7.55 9.25
C ASP A 9 -2.59 6.74 8.82
N ILE A 10 -3.52 6.50 9.74
CA ILE A 10 -4.77 5.80 9.46
C ILE A 10 -5.90 6.81 9.61
N HIS A 11 -6.62 7.06 8.52
CA HIS A 11 -7.76 7.97 8.57
C HIS A 11 -8.86 7.36 9.45
N PRO A 12 -9.48 8.14 10.36
CA PRO A 12 -10.49 7.60 11.27
C PRO A 12 -11.75 7.06 10.59
N ALA A 13 -12.02 7.46 9.35
CA ALA A 13 -13.16 6.94 8.58
C ALA A 13 -12.89 5.58 7.93
N ALA A 14 -11.65 5.09 7.92
CA ALA A 14 -11.34 3.78 7.37
C ALA A 14 -12.07 2.69 8.16
N SER A 15 -12.58 1.69 7.42
CA SER A 15 -13.26 0.54 8.01
C SER A 15 -12.25 -0.60 8.18
N ILE A 16 -12.02 -1.01 9.41
CA ILE A 16 -11.06 -2.07 9.72
C ILE A 16 -11.76 -3.14 10.53
N GLY A 17 -11.66 -4.38 10.07
CA GLY A 17 -12.22 -5.52 10.74
C GLY A 17 -11.44 -5.89 12.00
N ARG A 18 -11.80 -7.05 12.58
CA ARG A 18 -11.17 -7.54 13.82
C ARG A 18 -9.80 -8.15 13.54
N SER A 19 -8.99 -8.23 14.60
CA SER A 19 -7.66 -8.86 14.57
C SER A 19 -6.75 -8.29 13.50
N PHE A 20 -6.79 -6.96 13.35
CA PHE A 20 -5.89 -6.25 12.47
C PHE A 20 -4.51 -6.14 13.11
N PHE A 21 -3.48 -6.53 12.38
CA PHE A 21 -2.12 -6.57 12.89
C PHE A 21 -1.20 -5.72 12.02
N ILE A 22 -0.45 -4.82 12.68
CA ILE A 22 0.60 -4.01 12.04
C ILE A 22 1.93 -4.40 12.66
N ASP A 23 2.89 -4.80 11.81
CA ASP A 23 4.25 -5.09 12.22
C ASP A 23 5.17 -3.95 11.77
N HIS A 24 5.92 -3.39 12.70
CA HIS A 24 6.77 -2.22 12.56
C HIS A 24 6.04 -0.91 12.24
N GLY A 25 5.14 -0.87 11.33
CA GLY A 25 4.16 0.18 11.08
C GLY A 25 4.63 1.52 10.53
N THR A 26 5.88 1.90 10.67
CA THR A 26 6.36 3.20 10.21
C THR A 26 6.07 3.41 8.73
N GLY A 27 5.46 4.56 8.40
CA GLY A 27 5.14 4.90 7.01
C GLY A 27 3.88 4.27 6.46
N VAL A 28 3.10 3.55 7.28
CA VAL A 28 1.79 3.04 6.85
C VAL A 28 0.83 4.20 6.64
N VAL A 29 0.14 4.18 5.50
CA VAL A 29 -0.91 5.16 5.17
C VAL A 29 -2.16 4.42 4.74
N ILE A 30 -3.27 4.66 5.43
CA ILE A 30 -4.56 4.07 5.10
C ILE A 30 -5.58 5.19 4.93
N GLY A 31 -6.12 5.30 3.72
CA GLY A 31 -7.04 6.37 3.34
C GLY A 31 -8.46 6.18 3.88
N ALA A 32 -9.23 7.25 3.84
CA ALA A 32 -10.53 7.37 4.48
C ALA A 32 -11.56 6.32 4.04
N THR A 33 -11.56 5.93 2.78
CA THR A 33 -12.55 4.98 2.26
C THR A 33 -12.01 3.56 2.12
N ALA A 34 -10.83 3.28 2.67
CA ALA A 34 -10.30 1.93 2.70
C ALA A 34 -11.19 1.01 3.53
N VAL A 35 -11.34 -0.21 3.05
CA VAL A 35 -12.05 -1.28 3.77
C VAL A 35 -11.08 -2.43 3.96
N ILE A 36 -10.85 -2.79 5.21
CA ILE A 36 -9.97 -3.89 5.57
C ILE A 36 -10.80 -4.92 6.32
N GLY A 37 -10.75 -6.14 5.84
CA GLY A 37 -11.47 -7.26 6.46
C GLY A 37 -10.85 -7.72 7.77
N ASN A 38 -11.18 -8.94 8.17
CA ASN A 38 -10.68 -9.54 9.40
C ASN A 38 -9.34 -10.23 9.20
N ASP A 39 -8.54 -10.30 10.25
CA ASP A 39 -7.29 -11.07 10.28
C ASP A 39 -6.29 -10.65 9.19
N VAL A 40 -6.26 -9.36 8.88
CA VAL A 40 -5.32 -8.79 7.91
C VAL A 40 -4.05 -8.36 8.63
N LYS A 41 -2.91 -8.71 8.06
CA LYS A 41 -1.59 -8.32 8.56
C LYS A 41 -0.91 -7.41 7.56
N ILE A 42 -0.37 -6.29 8.05
CA ILE A 42 0.40 -5.37 7.23
C ILE A 42 1.75 -5.04 7.86
N TYR A 43 2.69 -4.68 7.04
CA TYR A 43 4.04 -4.30 7.44
C TYR A 43 4.29 -2.82 7.19
N GLN A 44 5.49 -2.35 7.55
CA GLN A 44 5.86 -0.95 7.41
C GLN A 44 5.76 -0.47 5.96
N GLY A 45 5.43 0.80 5.79
CA GLY A 45 5.41 1.46 4.49
C GLY A 45 4.26 1.06 3.56
N VAL A 46 3.32 0.24 4.02
CA VAL A 46 2.14 -0.12 3.22
C VAL A 46 1.27 1.11 3.03
N THR A 47 0.84 1.35 1.79
CA THR A 47 -0.06 2.44 1.43
C THR A 47 -1.33 1.91 0.78
N LEU A 48 -2.48 2.25 1.37
CA LEU A 48 -3.79 2.06 0.75
C LEU A 48 -4.30 3.43 0.34
N GLY A 49 -4.10 3.77 -0.92
CA GLY A 49 -4.29 5.13 -1.41
C GLY A 49 -5.28 5.25 -2.56
N ALA A 50 -5.44 6.47 -3.04
CA ALA A 50 -6.28 6.79 -4.18
C ALA A 50 -5.44 6.92 -5.45
N LEU A 51 -6.03 6.53 -6.59
CA LEU A 51 -5.40 6.72 -7.90
C LEU A 51 -5.43 8.19 -8.34
N GLN A 52 -6.49 8.90 -7.98
CA GLN A 52 -6.68 10.30 -8.32
C GLN A 52 -7.13 11.06 -7.08
N VAL A 53 -6.63 12.26 -6.91
CA VAL A 53 -7.09 13.17 -5.88
C VAL A 53 -7.93 14.24 -6.56
N ASP A 54 -9.23 14.05 -6.55
CA ASP A 54 -10.22 15.00 -7.07
C ASP A 54 -11.20 15.32 -5.94
N LYS A 55 -11.40 16.60 -5.67
CA LYS A 55 -12.32 17.04 -4.62
C LYS A 55 -13.77 16.59 -4.86
N SER A 56 -14.15 16.39 -6.11
CA SER A 56 -15.47 15.85 -6.46
C SER A 56 -15.65 14.41 -5.99
N LEU A 57 -14.58 13.70 -5.70
CA LEU A 57 -14.59 12.32 -5.22
C LEU A 57 -14.52 12.20 -3.69
N ALA A 58 -14.67 13.30 -2.96
CA ALA A 58 -14.51 13.31 -1.50
C ALA A 58 -15.46 12.34 -0.78
N ASN A 59 -16.66 12.09 -1.35
CA ASN A 59 -17.67 11.18 -0.80
C ASN A 59 -17.75 9.85 -1.55
N VAL A 60 -16.81 9.58 -2.45
CA VAL A 60 -16.80 8.36 -3.26
C VAL A 60 -15.70 7.45 -2.76
N LYS A 61 -15.95 6.14 -2.81
CA LYS A 61 -14.92 5.17 -2.48
C LYS A 61 -13.74 5.31 -3.45
N ARG A 62 -12.60 5.72 -2.92
CA ARG A 62 -11.37 5.97 -3.69
C ARG A 62 -10.15 5.21 -3.19
N HIS A 63 -10.32 4.48 -2.09
CA HIS A 63 -9.26 3.65 -1.49
C HIS A 63 -9.64 2.18 -1.59
N PRO A 64 -8.65 1.28 -1.64
CA PRO A 64 -8.91 -0.13 -1.91
C PRO A 64 -9.63 -0.86 -0.79
N THR A 65 -10.12 -2.05 -1.15
CA THR A 65 -10.66 -3.03 -0.22
C THR A 65 -9.72 -4.21 -0.11
N ILE A 66 -9.36 -4.56 1.11
CA ILE A 66 -8.55 -5.73 1.42
C ILE A 66 -9.48 -6.72 2.12
N GLU A 67 -9.69 -7.87 1.52
CA GLU A 67 -10.55 -8.90 2.11
C GLU A 67 -9.83 -9.64 3.23
N ASP A 68 -10.52 -10.60 3.85
CA ASP A 68 -10.06 -11.29 5.05
C ASP A 68 -8.75 -12.06 4.82
N ASN A 69 -7.98 -12.19 5.89
CA ASN A 69 -6.83 -13.07 5.96
C ASN A 69 -5.76 -12.80 4.89
N CYS A 70 -5.54 -11.53 4.58
CA CYS A 70 -4.50 -11.10 3.65
C CYS A 70 -3.25 -10.65 4.39
N ILE A 71 -2.11 -10.75 3.72
CA ILE A 71 -0.84 -10.24 4.21
C ILE A 71 -0.30 -9.25 3.19
N LEU A 72 -0.02 -8.03 3.64
CA LEU A 72 0.56 -6.97 2.81
C LEU A 72 1.96 -6.68 3.31
N TYR A 73 2.97 -7.11 2.56
CA TYR A 73 4.36 -6.94 2.96
C TYR A 73 4.86 -5.51 2.74
N ALA A 74 6.04 -5.24 3.27
CA ALA A 74 6.61 -3.91 3.41
C ALA A 74 6.64 -3.12 2.10
N ASN A 75 6.26 -1.84 2.18
CA ASN A 75 6.31 -0.88 1.09
C ASN A 75 5.44 -1.23 -0.12
N SER A 76 4.49 -2.15 0.04
CA SER A 76 3.49 -2.38 -1.01
C SER A 76 2.52 -1.20 -1.07
N THR A 77 2.15 -0.82 -2.28
CA THR A 77 1.21 0.27 -2.55
C THR A 77 0.03 -0.28 -3.32
N ILE A 78 -1.15 -0.09 -2.78
CA ILE A 78 -2.41 -0.53 -3.39
C ILE A 78 -3.31 0.68 -3.55
N LEU A 79 -3.73 0.95 -4.77
CA LEU A 79 -4.43 2.19 -5.11
C LEU A 79 -5.76 1.93 -5.81
N GLY A 80 -6.73 2.76 -5.48
CA GLY A 80 -7.99 2.85 -6.22
C GLY A 80 -9.18 2.24 -5.51
N GLY A 81 -10.33 2.91 -5.60
CA GLY A 81 -11.55 2.51 -4.90
C GLY A 81 -12.20 1.25 -5.46
N ARG A 82 -11.88 0.86 -6.68
CA ARG A 82 -12.37 -0.38 -7.29
C ARG A 82 -11.41 -1.55 -7.08
N THR A 83 -10.23 -1.28 -6.57
CA THR A 83 -9.22 -2.31 -6.35
C THR A 83 -9.59 -3.15 -5.13
N VAL A 84 -9.73 -4.44 -5.33
CA VAL A 84 -10.03 -5.41 -4.29
C VAL A 84 -8.95 -6.47 -4.24
N VAL A 85 -8.32 -6.63 -3.10
CA VAL A 85 -7.42 -7.76 -2.85
C VAL A 85 -8.28 -8.88 -2.28
N GLY A 86 -8.46 -9.95 -3.04
CA GLY A 86 -9.27 -11.09 -2.63
C GLY A 86 -8.71 -11.78 -1.40
N HIS A 87 -9.58 -12.41 -0.61
CA HIS A 87 -9.21 -13.02 0.66
C HIS A 87 -8.08 -14.05 0.51
N ASP A 88 -7.35 -14.28 1.58
CA ASP A 88 -6.25 -15.26 1.62
C ASP A 88 -5.15 -15.00 0.60
N SER A 89 -4.91 -13.73 0.28
CA SER A 89 -3.88 -13.32 -0.66
C SER A 89 -2.66 -12.77 0.08
N VAL A 90 -1.52 -12.85 -0.60
CA VAL A 90 -0.25 -12.29 -0.13
C VAL A 90 0.26 -11.30 -1.17
N ILE A 91 0.46 -10.06 -0.73
CA ILE A 91 1.04 -9.03 -1.58
C ILE A 91 2.49 -8.85 -1.16
N GLY A 92 3.40 -9.21 -2.05
CA GLY A 92 4.83 -9.14 -1.80
C GLY A 92 5.32 -7.71 -1.63
N GLY A 93 6.46 -7.56 -0.97
CA GLY A 93 7.04 -6.25 -0.70
C GLY A 93 7.33 -5.45 -1.97
N ASN A 94 7.21 -4.14 -1.87
CA ASN A 94 7.45 -3.18 -2.96
C ASN A 94 6.52 -3.33 -4.16
N SER A 95 5.45 -4.09 -4.06
CA SER A 95 4.47 -4.23 -5.14
C SER A 95 3.68 -2.94 -5.32
N TRP A 96 3.35 -2.64 -6.58
CA TRP A 96 2.51 -1.50 -6.95
C TRP A 96 1.27 -2.04 -7.66
N LEU A 97 0.14 -2.00 -6.97
CA LEU A 97 -1.09 -2.65 -7.43
C LEU A 97 -2.18 -1.62 -7.65
N THR A 98 -2.69 -1.54 -8.87
CA THR A 98 -3.79 -0.63 -9.22
C THR A 98 -5.04 -1.36 -9.72
N GLU A 99 -4.99 -2.69 -9.75
CA GLU A 99 -6.08 -3.54 -10.20
C GLU A 99 -6.32 -4.65 -9.18
N SER A 100 -7.54 -5.15 -9.17
CA SER A 100 -7.94 -6.23 -8.26
C SER A 100 -7.21 -7.53 -8.54
N VAL A 101 -7.02 -8.32 -7.50
CA VAL A 101 -6.53 -9.69 -7.61
C VAL A 101 -7.56 -10.63 -6.98
N PRO A 102 -7.74 -11.83 -7.55
CA PRO A 102 -8.68 -12.80 -7.01
C PRO A 102 -8.21 -13.38 -5.67
N PRO A 103 -9.10 -14.04 -4.91
CA PRO A 103 -8.69 -14.75 -3.72
C PRO A 103 -7.55 -15.75 -3.98
N PHE A 104 -6.75 -15.98 -2.94
CA PHE A 104 -5.59 -16.89 -2.97
C PHE A 104 -4.51 -16.47 -3.95
N SER A 105 -4.39 -15.17 -4.22
CA SER A 105 -3.33 -14.64 -5.08
C SER A 105 -2.03 -14.47 -4.30
N ILE A 106 -0.93 -14.69 -5.01
CA ILE A 106 0.41 -14.31 -4.54
C ILE A 106 0.96 -13.31 -5.55
N VAL A 107 1.11 -12.06 -5.12
CA VAL A 107 1.63 -10.98 -5.95
C VAL A 107 3.10 -10.78 -5.61
N LEU A 108 3.95 -10.87 -6.60
CA LEU A 108 5.38 -10.70 -6.45
C LEU A 108 5.85 -9.53 -7.31
N HIS A 109 6.67 -8.66 -6.71
CA HIS A 109 7.31 -7.59 -7.43
C HIS A 109 8.64 -8.08 -8.00
N GLN A 110 8.82 -7.93 -9.32
CA GLN A 110 10.09 -8.19 -9.97
C GLN A 110 10.65 -6.87 -10.48
N SER A 111 11.86 -6.55 -10.04
CA SER A 111 12.58 -5.38 -10.52
C SER A 111 13.83 -5.81 -11.26
N GLN A 112 14.17 -5.04 -12.29
CA GLN A 112 15.42 -5.21 -13.00
C GLN A 112 16.38 -4.11 -12.61
N VAL A 113 17.58 -4.49 -12.22
CA VAL A 113 18.65 -3.54 -11.98
C VAL A 113 19.37 -3.30 -13.30
N LYS A 114 19.39 -2.02 -13.72
CA LYS A 114 20.18 -1.62 -14.90
C LYS A 114 21.46 -0.98 -14.40
N VAL A 115 22.57 -1.54 -14.85
CA VAL A 115 23.89 -1.00 -14.55
C VAL A 115 24.42 -0.34 -15.81
N ARG A 116 24.76 0.93 -15.72
CA ARG A 116 25.38 1.66 -16.80
C ARG A 116 26.72 2.21 -16.30
N THR A 117 27.77 1.87 -17.00
CA THR A 117 29.08 2.43 -16.72
C THR A 117 29.18 3.80 -17.40
N LYS A 118 29.44 4.83 -16.62
CA LYS A 118 29.67 6.16 -17.21
C LYS A 118 31.12 6.30 -17.64
N PRO A 119 31.45 7.16 -18.61
CA PRO A 119 32.83 7.51 -18.97
C PRO A 119 33.56 8.06 -17.74
N PHE A 120 34.86 7.76 -17.64
CA PHE A 120 35.68 8.14 -16.48
C PHE A 120 35.62 9.65 -16.18
N GLU A 121 35.58 10.50 -17.20
CA GLU A 121 35.62 11.94 -17.05
C GLU A 121 34.24 12.61 -16.92
N GLU A 122 33.18 11.81 -16.97
CA GLU A 122 31.84 12.37 -16.87
C GLU A 122 31.53 12.78 -15.43
N PRO A 123 31.15 14.04 -15.17
CA PRO A 123 30.81 14.47 -13.83
C PRO A 123 29.55 13.81 -13.34
N VAL A 124 29.48 13.56 -12.04
CA VAL A 124 28.28 13.03 -11.39
C VAL A 124 27.52 14.20 -10.78
N ASN A 125 26.29 14.40 -11.24
CA ASN A 125 25.38 15.39 -10.67
C ASN A 125 24.27 14.65 -9.90
N PHE A 126 24.24 14.87 -8.59
CA PHE A 126 23.15 14.38 -7.77
C PHE A 126 22.20 15.53 -7.46
N VAL A 127 20.94 15.35 -7.78
CA VAL A 127 19.87 16.26 -7.39
C VAL A 127 19.07 15.58 -6.29
N ILE A 128 19.06 16.24 -5.14
CA ILE A 128 18.36 15.73 -3.96
C ILE A 128 17.12 16.57 -3.71
#